data_68550ec784c35ea255e445c579f5fbfa
#
_entry.id   68550ec784c35ea255e445c579f5fbfa
#
_cell.length_a   1.000
_cell.length_b   1.000
_cell.length_c   1.000
_cell.angle_alpha   90.00
_cell.angle_beta   90.00
_cell.angle_gamma   90.00
#
_symmetry.space_group_name_H-M   'P 1'
#
loop_
_entity.id
_entity.type
_entity.pdbx_description
1 polymer ?
#
loop_
_entity_poly.entity_id
_entity_poly.type
_entity_poly.pdbx_seq_one_letter_code
_entity_poly.pdbx_strand_id
1 'polypeptide(L)'
;MKKKLSVTIHSLFFVICAALAVSVLYHMVFTRRLNLKYTPTVLEESARELDNPYRGFYRMIGYILSDDQKPAEAAAWCSKNCDSNPYPLMLLEINLKNYSNSNISTKARNQLDKILEQCLLAKKQVILRFLYDWDGQAMSTEPSDLSRIKKHISQLSPTVNKYSDCIYILQGTLTGNNGEMNNSNYGEINQIRQIMEELAQDISSDIYLAVRTPGQLRGILRNRNPLS
;
A
#
# COMPACT_ATOMS: atom_id res chain seq x y z
N MET A 1 4.81 46.55 -55.53
CA MET A 1 5.61 46.01 -54.41
C MET A 1 5.21 46.55 -53.05
N LYS A 2 4.94 47.84 -52.85
CA LYS A 2 4.59 48.44 -51.55
C LYS A 2 3.32 47.87 -50.86
N LYS A 3 2.23 47.54 -51.62
CA LYS A 3 0.99 46.98 -51.04
C LYS A 3 1.19 45.56 -50.46
N LYS A 4 1.95 44.67 -51.08
CA LYS A 4 2.20 43.33 -50.56
C LYS A 4 3.04 43.34 -49.26
N LEU A 5 4.00 44.27 -49.16
CA LEU A 5 4.84 44.41 -47.97
C LEU A 5 4.04 44.90 -46.77
N SER A 6 3.09 45.85 -46.99
CA SER A 6 2.18 46.36 -45.93
C SER A 6 1.28 45.26 -45.37
N VAL A 7 0.69 44.40 -46.19
CA VAL A 7 -0.16 43.29 -45.76
C VAL A 7 0.62 42.28 -44.91
N THR A 8 1.86 41.98 -45.31
CA THR A 8 2.72 41.05 -44.58
C THR A 8 3.11 41.57 -43.21
N ILE A 9 3.38 42.88 -43.07
CA ILE A 9 3.70 43.53 -41.80
C ILE A 9 2.49 43.52 -40.84
N HIS A 10 1.29 43.80 -41.34
CA HIS A 10 0.07 43.75 -40.52
C HIS A 10 -0.24 42.32 -40.08
N SER A 11 -0.09 41.32 -40.92
CA SER A 11 -0.26 39.91 -40.56
C SER A 11 0.72 39.47 -39.49
N LEU A 12 1.99 39.86 -39.59
CA LEU A 12 3.02 39.55 -38.59
C LEU A 12 2.70 40.22 -37.24
N PHE A 13 2.27 41.46 -37.28
CA PHE A 13 1.82 42.20 -36.06
C PHE A 13 0.65 41.49 -35.36
N PHE A 14 -0.36 41.02 -36.10
CA PHE A 14 -1.49 40.28 -35.56
C PHE A 14 -1.07 38.95 -34.92
N VAL A 15 -0.12 38.22 -35.54
CA VAL A 15 0.41 36.96 -34.99
C VAL A 15 1.15 37.21 -33.67
N ILE A 16 1.95 38.27 -33.60
CA ILE A 16 2.68 38.63 -32.36
C ILE A 16 1.72 39.03 -31.26
N CYS A 17 0.69 39.84 -31.57
CA CYS A 17 -0.32 40.21 -30.58
C CYS A 17 -1.14 39.02 -30.07
N ALA A 18 -1.49 38.08 -30.95
CA ALA A 18 -2.16 36.83 -30.55
C ALA A 18 -1.27 35.94 -29.66
N ALA A 19 0.00 35.81 -29.99
CA ALA A 19 0.95 35.05 -29.17
C ALA A 19 1.15 35.66 -27.77
N LEU A 20 1.24 37.01 -27.71
CA LEU A 20 1.31 37.72 -26.43
C LEU A 20 0.02 37.54 -25.58
N ALA A 21 -1.15 37.65 -26.19
CA ALA A 21 -2.42 37.45 -25.53
C ALA A 21 -2.53 36.02 -24.98
N VAL A 22 -2.14 35.00 -25.74
CA VAL A 22 -2.10 33.60 -25.31
C VAL A 22 -1.12 33.41 -24.14
N SER A 23 0.07 34.03 -24.22
CA SER A 23 1.07 33.99 -23.16
C SER A 23 0.55 34.62 -21.85
N VAL A 24 -0.11 35.78 -21.95
CA VAL A 24 -0.72 36.47 -20.78
C VAL A 24 -1.85 35.62 -20.20
N LEU A 25 -2.70 35.03 -21.05
CA LEU A 25 -3.78 34.14 -20.60
C LEU A 25 -3.24 32.88 -19.90
N TYR A 26 -2.19 32.30 -20.49
CA TYR A 26 -1.49 31.17 -19.88
C TYR A 26 -0.93 31.52 -18.51
N HIS A 27 -0.24 32.66 -18.38
CA HIS A 27 0.25 33.15 -17.10
C HIS A 27 -0.88 33.43 -16.11
N MET A 28 -1.98 34.04 -16.53
CA MET A 28 -3.13 34.30 -15.66
C MET A 28 -3.81 33.02 -15.15
N VAL A 29 -3.90 31.98 -15.98
CA VAL A 29 -4.60 30.74 -15.65
C VAL A 29 -3.69 29.80 -14.87
N PHE A 30 -2.41 29.64 -15.29
CA PHE A 30 -1.51 28.65 -14.73
C PHE A 30 -0.59 29.17 -13.62
N THR A 31 -0.39 30.48 -13.51
CA THR A 31 0.42 31.09 -12.44
C THR A 31 -0.41 31.81 -11.38
N ARG A 32 -1.73 31.63 -11.35
CA ARG A 32 -2.53 32.03 -10.17
C ARG A 32 -1.96 31.26 -8.97
N ARG A 33 -0.99 31.85 -8.30
CA ARG A 33 -0.57 31.41 -6.98
C ARG A 33 -1.81 31.51 -6.11
N LEU A 34 -2.27 30.38 -5.61
CA LEU A 34 -3.27 30.34 -4.56
C LEU A 34 -2.68 31.17 -3.41
N ASN A 35 -3.21 32.38 -3.23
CA ASN A 35 -2.86 33.24 -2.13
C ASN A 35 -3.56 32.68 -0.88
N LEU A 36 -3.07 31.52 -0.42
CA LEU A 36 -3.49 30.91 0.82
C LEU A 36 -2.98 31.80 1.95
N LYS A 37 -3.87 32.62 2.51
CA LYS A 37 -3.57 33.31 3.77
C LYS A 37 -3.52 32.25 4.85
N TYR A 38 -2.32 31.78 5.14
CA TYR A 38 -2.08 30.91 6.27
C TYR A 38 -1.95 31.76 7.52
N THR A 39 -2.87 31.60 8.45
CA THR A 39 -2.74 32.15 9.80
C THR A 39 -2.30 30.99 10.70
N PRO A 40 -1.06 30.98 11.17
CA PRO A 40 -0.62 29.92 12.06
C PRO A 40 -1.42 29.95 13.36
N THR A 41 -2.02 28.82 13.71
CA THR A 41 -2.61 28.67 15.04
C THR A 41 -1.47 28.39 16.02
N VAL A 42 -1.30 29.25 16.99
CA VAL A 42 -0.40 29.00 18.12
C VAL A 42 -1.10 28.00 19.03
N LEU A 43 -0.58 26.78 19.08
CA LEU A 43 -1.05 25.74 20.00
C LEU A 43 -0.20 25.84 21.28
N GLU A 44 -0.86 25.71 22.43
CA GLU A 44 -0.13 25.59 23.70
C GLU A 44 0.62 24.26 23.73
N GLU A 45 1.88 24.31 24.15
CA GLU A 45 2.65 23.10 24.39
C GLU A 45 2.00 22.28 25.49
N SER A 46 1.79 21.00 25.22
CA SER A 46 1.27 20.06 26.21
C SER A 46 2.36 19.03 26.54
N ALA A 47 2.69 18.92 27.82
CA ALA A 47 3.55 17.86 28.33
C ALA A 47 2.84 16.50 28.45
N ARG A 48 1.59 16.41 28.01
CA ARG A 48 0.83 15.17 28.05
C ARG A 48 1.39 14.17 27.07
N GLU A 49 1.79 13.01 27.55
CA GLU A 49 2.05 11.85 26.68
C GLU A 49 0.78 11.44 25.96
N LEU A 50 0.82 11.48 24.64
CA LEU A 50 -0.28 11.01 23.79
C LEU A 50 0.12 9.65 23.25
N ASP A 51 -0.57 8.62 23.72
CA ASP A 51 -0.46 7.30 23.13
C ASP A 51 -1.30 7.24 21.85
N ASN A 52 -0.65 7.18 20.69
CA ASN A 52 -1.31 7.02 19.41
C ASN A 52 -0.80 5.75 18.73
N PRO A 53 -1.56 4.65 18.80
CA PRO A 53 -1.16 3.35 18.30
C PRO A 53 -0.98 3.31 16.77
N TYR A 54 -1.50 4.30 16.04
CA TYR A 54 -1.49 4.36 14.58
C TYR A 54 -0.45 5.33 14.02
N ARG A 55 0.36 5.95 14.87
CA ARG A 55 1.30 6.98 14.45
C ARG A 55 2.63 6.85 15.17
N GLY A 56 3.71 7.06 14.42
CA GLY A 56 5.07 7.05 14.97
C GLY A 56 5.98 6.07 14.24
N PHE A 57 7.02 5.63 14.94
CA PHE A 57 7.93 4.61 14.42
C PHE A 57 7.31 3.23 14.54
N TYR A 58 7.72 2.34 13.65
CA TYR A 58 7.40 0.91 13.73
C TYR A 58 8.66 0.07 13.55
N ARG A 59 8.63 -1.13 14.09
CA ARG A 59 9.63 -2.16 13.81
C ARG A 59 9.07 -3.12 12.75
N MET A 60 9.90 -3.44 11.76
CA MET A 60 9.59 -4.48 10.78
C MET A 60 10.13 -5.82 11.29
N ILE A 61 9.30 -6.85 11.24
CA ILE A 61 9.65 -8.24 11.51
C ILE A 61 9.03 -9.14 10.45
N GLY A 62 9.67 -10.28 10.18
CA GLY A 62 9.21 -11.21 9.18
C GLY A 62 9.23 -12.64 9.65
N TYR A 63 8.25 -13.45 9.22
CA TYR A 63 8.13 -14.86 9.53
C TYR A 63 7.80 -15.67 8.28
N ILE A 64 8.46 -16.83 8.12
CA ILE A 64 8.19 -17.75 7.02
C ILE A 64 7.27 -18.86 7.54
N LEU A 65 6.07 -18.99 6.96
CA LEU A 65 5.19 -20.11 7.28
C LEU A 65 5.78 -21.41 6.71
N SER A 66 5.79 -22.46 7.55
CA SER A 66 6.37 -23.75 7.18
C SER A 66 5.72 -24.91 7.94
N ASP A 67 5.59 -26.05 7.27
CA ASP A 67 5.11 -27.28 7.90
C ASP A 67 6.14 -27.91 8.85
N ASP A 68 7.39 -27.45 8.81
CA ASP A 68 8.45 -27.94 9.69
C ASP A 68 8.38 -27.33 11.10
N GLN A 69 7.73 -26.17 11.24
CA GLN A 69 7.64 -25.44 12.50
C GLN A 69 6.29 -25.65 13.19
N LYS A 70 6.29 -25.66 14.52
CA LYS A 70 5.07 -25.80 15.32
C LYS A 70 4.41 -24.44 15.56
N PRO A 71 3.07 -24.36 15.69
CA PRO A 71 2.39 -23.11 16.04
C PRO A 71 2.89 -22.49 17.35
N ALA A 72 3.28 -23.29 18.35
CA ALA A 72 3.85 -22.82 19.61
C ALA A 72 5.21 -22.12 19.42
N GLU A 73 6.03 -22.56 18.47
CA GLU A 73 7.31 -21.91 18.13
C GLU A 73 7.07 -20.57 17.46
N ALA A 74 6.08 -20.47 16.58
CA ALA A 74 5.65 -19.22 15.97
C ALA A 74 5.15 -18.22 17.02
N ALA A 75 4.36 -18.68 18.00
CA ALA A 75 3.93 -17.87 19.13
C ALA A 75 5.12 -17.33 19.94
N ALA A 76 6.05 -18.19 20.33
CA ALA A 76 7.24 -17.81 21.10
C ALA A 76 8.13 -16.80 20.34
N TRP A 77 8.31 -17.01 19.03
CA TRP A 77 9.00 -16.07 18.17
C TRP A 77 8.31 -14.70 18.15
N CYS A 78 6.99 -14.66 17.99
CA CYS A 78 6.23 -13.40 17.94
C CYS A 78 6.25 -12.68 19.29
N SER A 79 6.02 -13.37 20.41
CA SER A 79 6.08 -12.79 21.74
C SER A 79 7.42 -12.11 21.99
N LYS A 80 8.54 -12.82 21.73
CA LYS A 80 9.89 -12.25 21.88
C LYS A 80 10.09 -10.98 21.03
N ASN A 81 9.56 -10.93 19.81
CA ASN A 81 9.66 -9.75 18.95
C ASN A 81 8.75 -8.61 19.41
N CYS A 82 7.57 -8.91 19.93
CA CYS A 82 6.69 -7.91 20.54
C CYS A 82 7.32 -7.29 21.80
N ASP A 83 7.88 -8.10 22.68
CA ASP A 83 8.50 -7.65 23.94
C ASP A 83 9.72 -6.77 23.70
N SER A 84 10.51 -7.08 22.66
CA SER A 84 11.68 -6.30 22.28
C SER A 84 11.36 -5.05 21.45
N ASN A 85 10.09 -4.83 21.08
CA ASN A 85 9.64 -3.70 20.28
C ASN A 85 9.01 -2.62 21.17
N PRO A 86 9.65 -1.46 21.39
CA PRO A 86 9.10 -0.40 22.22
C PRO A 86 7.92 0.34 21.57
N TYR A 87 7.72 0.16 20.25
CA TYR A 87 6.69 0.88 19.50
C TYR A 87 5.36 0.13 19.53
N PRO A 88 4.23 0.84 19.63
CA PRO A 88 2.90 0.23 19.53
C PRO A 88 2.60 -0.29 18.11
N LEU A 89 3.17 0.34 17.08
CA LEU A 89 2.98 -0.05 15.68
C LEU A 89 4.08 -1.01 15.22
N MET A 90 3.69 -2.00 14.40
CA MET A 90 4.59 -3.01 13.87
C MET A 90 4.25 -3.35 12.43
N LEU A 91 5.26 -3.46 11.55
CA LEU A 91 5.10 -4.08 10.24
C LEU A 91 5.45 -5.56 10.36
N LEU A 92 4.44 -6.42 10.14
CA LEU A 92 4.57 -7.87 10.18
C LEU A 92 4.52 -8.42 8.75
N GLU A 93 5.63 -9.00 8.31
CA GLU A 93 5.74 -9.68 7.03
C GLU A 93 5.59 -11.19 7.21
N ILE A 94 4.63 -11.79 6.52
CA ILE A 94 4.36 -13.23 6.52
C ILE A 94 4.72 -13.79 5.15
N ASN A 95 5.82 -14.55 5.09
CA ASN A 95 6.32 -15.11 3.85
C ASN A 95 5.69 -16.49 3.57
N LEU A 96 5.10 -16.61 2.39
CA LEU A 96 4.36 -17.76 1.89
C LEU A 96 5.19 -18.59 0.88
N LYS A 97 6.50 -18.37 0.75
CA LYS A 97 7.34 -19.00 -0.30
C LYS A 97 7.21 -20.52 -0.38
N ASN A 98 6.99 -21.17 0.75
CA ASN A 98 6.86 -22.63 0.82
C ASN A 98 5.53 -23.13 0.23
N TYR A 99 4.60 -22.23 -0.08
CA TYR A 99 3.27 -22.54 -0.59
C TYR A 99 3.01 -21.98 -2.00
N SER A 100 4.01 -21.47 -2.69
CA SER A 100 3.84 -20.90 -4.06
C SER A 100 3.12 -21.87 -5.01
N ASN A 101 3.38 -23.17 -4.87
CA ASN A 101 2.82 -24.23 -5.72
C ASN A 101 1.76 -25.10 -5.03
N SER A 102 1.35 -24.77 -3.81
CA SER A 102 0.41 -25.57 -3.02
C SER A 102 -0.56 -24.70 -2.21
N ASN A 103 -1.57 -25.32 -1.62
CA ASN A 103 -2.43 -24.66 -0.65
C ASN A 103 -1.67 -24.46 0.66
N ILE A 104 -1.99 -23.38 1.37
CA ILE A 104 -1.47 -23.14 2.71
C ILE A 104 -2.04 -24.20 3.66
N SER A 105 -1.17 -24.94 4.33
CA SER A 105 -1.59 -26.01 5.22
C SER A 105 -2.34 -25.49 6.44
N THR A 106 -3.10 -26.36 7.10
CA THR A 106 -3.74 -26.04 8.37
C THR A 106 -2.71 -25.70 9.45
N LYS A 107 -1.55 -26.37 9.45
CA LYS A 107 -0.46 -26.12 10.40
C LYS A 107 0.12 -24.71 10.21
N ALA A 108 0.34 -24.26 8.98
CA ALA A 108 0.81 -22.93 8.66
C ALA A 108 -0.23 -21.84 9.02
N ARG A 109 -1.51 -22.09 8.76
CA ARG A 109 -2.58 -21.17 9.19
C ARG A 109 -2.67 -21.06 10.71
N ASN A 110 -2.45 -22.16 11.45
CA ASN A 110 -2.37 -22.14 12.90
C ASN A 110 -1.14 -21.38 13.42
N GLN A 111 -0.01 -21.34 12.66
CA GLN A 111 1.12 -20.48 13.00
C GLN A 111 0.73 -19.00 12.88
N LEU A 112 0.06 -18.61 11.79
CA LEU A 112 -0.44 -17.25 11.62
C LEU A 112 -1.42 -16.86 12.74
N ASP A 113 -2.35 -17.76 13.09
CA ASP A 113 -3.28 -17.56 14.20
C ASP A 113 -2.53 -17.26 15.50
N LYS A 114 -1.50 -18.05 15.82
CA LYS A 114 -0.70 -17.85 17.03
C LYS A 114 0.16 -16.58 16.99
N ILE A 115 0.67 -16.19 15.84
CA ILE A 115 1.41 -14.93 15.67
C ILE A 115 0.48 -13.74 15.95
N LEU A 116 -0.68 -13.69 15.33
CA LEU A 116 -1.62 -12.58 15.50
C LEU A 116 -2.22 -12.54 16.92
N GLU A 117 -2.43 -13.70 17.55
CA GLU A 117 -2.79 -13.79 18.98
C GLU A 117 -1.76 -13.09 19.86
N GLN A 118 -0.46 -13.30 19.62
CA GLN A 118 0.60 -12.63 20.39
C GLN A 118 0.65 -11.12 20.12
N CYS A 119 0.42 -10.68 18.89
CA CYS A 119 0.32 -9.27 18.57
C CYS A 119 -0.82 -8.58 19.34
N LEU A 120 -2.00 -9.22 19.38
CA LEU A 120 -3.17 -8.73 20.12
C LEU A 120 -2.88 -8.67 21.62
N LEU A 121 -2.34 -9.74 22.21
CA LEU A 121 -1.99 -9.81 23.64
C LEU A 121 -0.96 -8.75 24.02
N ALA A 122 0.00 -8.48 23.17
CA ALA A 122 1.01 -7.44 23.34
C ALA A 122 0.51 -6.02 23.01
N LYS A 123 -0.78 -5.86 22.69
CA LYS A 123 -1.42 -4.59 22.32
C LYS A 123 -0.70 -3.87 21.16
N LYS A 124 -0.18 -4.63 20.20
CA LYS A 124 0.43 -4.08 18.98
C LYS A 124 -0.64 -3.80 17.94
N GLN A 125 -0.47 -2.69 17.22
CA GLN A 125 -1.18 -2.43 15.97
C GLN A 125 -0.30 -2.89 14.81
N VAL A 126 -0.88 -3.67 13.91
CA VAL A 126 -0.13 -4.38 12.87
C VAL A 126 -0.43 -3.80 11.50
N ILE A 127 0.61 -3.43 10.79
CA ILE A 127 0.60 -3.34 9.33
C ILE A 127 0.97 -4.75 8.84
N LEU A 128 0.01 -5.49 8.33
CA LEU A 128 0.21 -6.87 7.87
C LEU A 128 0.57 -6.87 6.39
N ARG A 129 1.58 -7.62 6.02
CA ARG A 129 1.96 -7.86 4.64
C ARG A 129 2.22 -9.34 4.40
N PHE A 130 1.53 -9.91 3.42
CA PHE A 130 1.85 -11.23 2.89
C PHE A 130 2.74 -11.10 1.66
N LEU A 131 3.65 -12.05 1.46
CA LEU A 131 4.59 -12.04 0.34
C LEU A 131 5.10 -13.45 0.04
N TYR A 132 5.75 -13.60 -1.12
CA TYR A 132 6.42 -14.85 -1.53
C TYR A 132 7.93 -14.71 -1.61
N ASP A 133 8.45 -13.47 -1.50
CA ASP A 133 9.87 -13.19 -1.75
C ASP A 133 10.41 -12.11 -0.80
N TRP A 134 11.66 -12.36 -0.31
CA TRP A 134 12.47 -11.40 0.43
C TRP A 134 13.80 -11.08 -0.24
N ASP A 135 14.12 -11.81 -1.32
CA ASP A 135 15.46 -11.83 -1.90
C ASP A 135 15.53 -11.08 -3.24
N GLY A 136 14.46 -10.38 -3.62
CA GLY A 136 14.36 -9.65 -4.89
C GLY A 136 14.11 -10.57 -6.10
N GLN A 137 13.57 -11.78 -5.87
CA GLN A 137 13.34 -12.82 -6.86
C GLN A 137 11.85 -13.12 -7.06
N ALA A 138 10.95 -12.15 -6.82
CA ALA A 138 9.52 -12.37 -6.82
C ALA A 138 9.01 -13.07 -8.09
N MET A 139 9.49 -12.67 -9.27
CA MET A 139 9.07 -13.28 -10.54
C MET A 139 9.32 -14.79 -10.62
N SER A 140 10.25 -15.34 -9.84
CA SER A 140 10.54 -16.78 -9.78
C SER A 140 9.91 -17.49 -8.59
N THR A 141 9.53 -16.76 -7.55
CA THR A 141 9.00 -17.30 -6.28
C THR A 141 7.49 -17.18 -6.16
N GLU A 142 6.86 -16.29 -6.91
CA GLU A 142 5.41 -16.15 -6.96
C GLU A 142 4.72 -17.42 -7.51
N PRO A 143 3.48 -17.69 -7.13
CA PRO A 143 2.66 -18.68 -7.80
C PRO A 143 2.62 -18.45 -9.31
N SER A 144 2.62 -19.50 -10.10
CA SER A 144 2.50 -19.40 -11.57
C SER A 144 1.09 -19.03 -12.05
N ASP A 145 0.10 -19.06 -11.16
CA ASP A 145 -1.31 -18.84 -11.46
C ASP A 145 -1.94 -17.87 -10.47
N LEU A 146 -2.63 -16.85 -10.99
CA LEU A 146 -3.38 -15.86 -10.23
C LEU A 146 -4.45 -16.50 -9.32
N SER A 147 -5.07 -17.61 -9.78
CA SER A 147 -6.06 -18.34 -8.97
C SER A 147 -5.47 -18.88 -7.67
N ARG A 148 -4.19 -19.22 -7.67
CA ARG A 148 -3.46 -19.65 -6.48
C ARG A 148 -3.33 -18.50 -5.46
N ILE A 149 -3.03 -17.30 -5.91
CA ILE A 149 -2.95 -16.11 -5.05
C ILE A 149 -4.32 -15.83 -4.42
N LYS A 150 -5.39 -15.86 -5.21
CA LYS A 150 -6.77 -15.72 -4.72
C LYS A 150 -7.12 -16.82 -3.71
N LYS A 151 -6.72 -18.06 -3.99
CA LYS A 151 -6.92 -19.17 -3.05
C LYS A 151 -6.19 -18.94 -1.73
N HIS A 152 -4.97 -18.39 -1.75
CA HIS A 152 -4.26 -18.05 -0.52
C HIS A 152 -4.97 -16.94 0.27
N ILE A 153 -5.50 -15.93 -0.41
CA ILE A 153 -6.32 -14.89 0.23
C ILE A 153 -7.48 -15.52 0.98
N SER A 154 -8.28 -16.34 0.31
CA SER A 154 -9.43 -17.01 0.94
C SER A 154 -9.05 -18.00 2.05
N GLN A 155 -7.83 -18.53 2.04
CA GLN A 155 -7.33 -19.38 3.12
C GLN A 155 -6.83 -18.59 4.35
N LEU A 156 -6.35 -17.37 4.15
CA LEU A 156 -5.80 -16.50 5.19
C LEU A 156 -6.86 -15.60 5.82
N SER A 157 -7.85 -15.17 5.05
CA SER A 157 -8.87 -14.21 5.47
C SER A 157 -9.63 -14.58 6.75
N PRO A 158 -9.99 -15.85 7.03
CA PRO A 158 -10.65 -16.19 8.29
C PRO A 158 -9.79 -15.88 9.52
N THR A 159 -8.48 -16.13 9.43
CA THR A 159 -7.54 -15.81 10.50
C THR A 159 -7.31 -14.31 10.60
N VAL A 160 -7.12 -13.62 9.47
CA VAL A 160 -6.94 -12.17 9.44
C VAL A 160 -8.15 -11.45 10.04
N ASN A 161 -9.35 -11.82 9.65
CA ASN A 161 -10.59 -11.21 10.14
C ASN A 161 -10.84 -11.46 11.63
N LYS A 162 -10.42 -12.62 12.16
CA LYS A 162 -10.48 -12.93 13.60
C LYS A 162 -9.68 -11.93 14.44
N TYR A 163 -8.64 -11.33 13.88
CA TYR A 163 -7.75 -10.39 14.57
C TYR A 163 -7.83 -8.95 14.01
N SER A 164 -8.98 -8.58 13.43
CA SER A 164 -9.21 -7.23 12.90
C SER A 164 -8.94 -6.11 13.92
N ASP A 165 -9.18 -6.35 15.20
CA ASP A 165 -8.92 -5.37 16.27
C ASP A 165 -7.46 -4.96 16.42
N CYS A 166 -6.51 -5.81 16.00
CA CYS A 166 -5.09 -5.48 16.05
C CYS A 166 -4.45 -5.26 14.66
N ILE A 167 -5.16 -5.54 13.56
CA ILE A 167 -4.65 -5.31 12.22
C ILE A 167 -5.17 -3.98 11.69
N TYR A 168 -4.30 -2.99 11.62
CA TYR A 168 -4.65 -1.67 11.11
C TYR A 168 -4.72 -1.62 9.60
N ILE A 169 -3.71 -2.17 8.92
CA ILE A 169 -3.60 -2.15 7.46
C ILE A 169 -3.16 -3.53 6.95
N LEU A 170 -3.80 -4.02 5.90
CA LEU A 170 -3.28 -5.08 5.05
C LEU A 170 -2.66 -4.44 3.80
N GLN A 171 -1.34 -4.58 3.65
CA GLN A 171 -0.57 -3.87 2.66
C GLN A 171 -0.17 -4.77 1.49
N GLY A 172 -0.38 -4.28 0.26
CA GLY A 172 0.05 -4.94 -0.96
C GLY A 172 -0.92 -6.00 -1.47
N THR A 173 -0.46 -6.73 -2.49
CA THR A 173 -1.21 -7.78 -3.21
C THR A 173 -0.58 -9.15 -3.08
N LEU A 174 0.20 -9.40 -2.05
CA LEU A 174 1.03 -10.59 -1.85
C LEU A 174 2.20 -10.71 -2.85
N THR A 175 2.23 -9.91 -3.90
CA THR A 175 3.10 -10.04 -5.06
C THR A 175 4.18 -8.96 -5.13
N GLY A 176 5.22 -9.22 -5.91
CA GLY A 176 6.38 -8.35 -6.07
C GLY A 176 7.45 -8.58 -5.02
N ASN A 177 8.61 -7.99 -5.26
CA ASN A 177 9.72 -8.03 -4.32
C ASN A 177 9.26 -7.48 -2.97
N ASN A 178 9.52 -8.20 -1.91
CA ASN A 178 9.09 -7.89 -0.55
C ASN A 178 7.57 -7.68 -0.40
N GLY A 179 6.75 -8.24 -1.28
CA GLY A 179 5.30 -8.02 -1.30
C GLY A 179 4.88 -6.60 -1.70
N GLU A 180 5.79 -5.82 -2.29
CA GLU A 180 5.59 -4.40 -2.59
C GLU A 180 5.05 -4.12 -3.99
N MET A 181 4.48 -5.09 -4.67
CA MET A 181 3.81 -4.92 -5.98
C MET A 181 4.75 -4.44 -7.11
N ASN A 182 6.06 -4.65 -6.99
CA ASN A 182 7.07 -4.32 -7.98
C ASN A 182 7.85 -5.56 -8.42
N ASN A 183 8.33 -5.61 -9.66
CA ASN A 183 9.00 -6.79 -10.22
C ASN A 183 8.19 -8.07 -10.02
N SER A 184 6.94 -8.06 -10.43
CA SER A 184 5.96 -9.13 -10.26
C SER A 184 5.47 -9.63 -11.61
N ASN A 185 5.14 -10.92 -11.70
CA ASN A 185 4.41 -11.50 -12.82
C ASN A 185 2.97 -10.95 -12.90
N TYR A 186 2.48 -10.31 -11.84
CA TYR A 186 1.12 -9.79 -11.68
C TYR A 186 1.08 -8.26 -11.57
N GLY A 187 2.07 -7.57 -12.19
CA GLY A 187 2.21 -6.11 -12.15
C GLY A 187 1.22 -5.33 -13.02
N GLU A 188 0.49 -5.99 -13.92
CA GLU A 188 -0.50 -5.35 -14.77
C GLU A 188 -1.72 -4.92 -13.96
N ILE A 189 -2.23 -3.71 -14.23
CA ILE A 189 -3.30 -3.09 -13.43
C ILE A 189 -4.56 -3.95 -13.33
N ASN A 190 -4.88 -4.74 -14.36
CA ASN A 190 -6.03 -5.64 -14.33
C ASN A 190 -5.82 -6.83 -13.40
N GLN A 191 -4.59 -7.33 -13.26
CA GLN A 191 -4.24 -8.41 -12.34
C GLN A 191 -4.24 -7.89 -10.90
N ILE A 192 -3.60 -6.74 -10.67
CA ILE A 192 -3.62 -6.04 -9.37
C ILE A 192 -5.07 -5.81 -8.92
N ARG A 193 -5.94 -5.33 -9.81
CA ARG A 193 -7.36 -5.12 -9.52
C ARG A 193 -8.04 -6.40 -9.09
N GLN A 194 -7.86 -7.50 -9.80
CA GLN A 194 -8.46 -8.78 -9.46
C GLN A 194 -8.03 -9.29 -8.09
N ILE A 195 -6.76 -9.08 -7.70
CA ILE A 195 -6.27 -9.45 -6.36
C ILE A 195 -6.90 -8.53 -5.30
N MET A 196 -6.96 -7.22 -5.57
CA MET A 196 -7.57 -6.27 -4.65
C MET A 196 -9.08 -6.46 -4.49
N GLU A 197 -9.79 -6.85 -5.55
CA GLU A 197 -11.21 -7.22 -5.49
C GLU A 197 -11.42 -8.45 -4.59
N GLU A 198 -10.56 -9.46 -4.69
CA GLU A 198 -10.59 -10.64 -3.80
C GLU A 198 -10.32 -10.24 -2.34
N LEU A 199 -9.29 -9.41 -2.11
CA LEU A 199 -9.00 -8.88 -0.77
C LEU A 199 -10.19 -8.07 -0.21
N ALA A 200 -10.79 -7.20 -1.02
CA ALA A 200 -11.93 -6.39 -0.58
C ALA A 200 -13.20 -7.22 -0.31
N GLN A 201 -13.33 -8.40 -0.95
CA GLN A 201 -14.42 -9.32 -0.71
C GLN A 201 -14.23 -10.15 0.56
N ASP A 202 -13.00 -10.62 0.81
CA ASP A 202 -12.71 -11.63 1.82
C ASP A 202 -12.25 -11.02 3.16
N ILE A 203 -11.69 -9.80 3.15
CA ILE A 203 -11.14 -9.12 4.34
C ILE A 203 -12.19 -8.19 4.95
N SER A 204 -12.26 -8.17 6.28
CA SER A 204 -13.15 -7.27 7.03
C SER A 204 -12.95 -5.80 6.64
N SER A 205 -14.05 -5.06 6.54
CA SER A 205 -14.04 -3.60 6.30
C SER A 205 -13.35 -2.80 7.41
N ASP A 206 -13.10 -3.40 8.57
CA ASP A 206 -12.38 -2.77 9.68
C ASP A 206 -10.87 -2.69 9.43
N ILE A 207 -10.36 -3.43 8.44
CA ILE A 207 -8.96 -3.46 8.04
C ILE A 207 -8.77 -2.63 6.76
N TYR A 208 -7.92 -1.59 6.81
CA TYR A 208 -7.61 -0.81 5.62
C TYR A 208 -6.77 -1.62 4.63
N LEU A 209 -7.15 -1.57 3.36
CA LEU A 209 -6.36 -2.15 2.27
C LEU A 209 -5.47 -1.07 1.64
N ALA A 210 -4.19 -1.36 1.46
CA ALA A 210 -3.25 -0.40 0.90
C ALA A 210 -2.52 -0.93 -0.34
N VAL A 211 -2.36 -0.06 -1.33
CA VAL A 211 -1.56 -0.28 -2.54
C VAL A 211 -0.33 0.63 -2.55
N ARG A 212 0.67 0.28 -3.36
CA ARG A 212 1.97 0.96 -3.36
C ARG A 212 1.92 2.40 -3.86
N THR A 213 1.15 2.69 -4.90
CA THR A 213 1.20 3.99 -5.57
C THR A 213 -0.18 4.59 -5.83
N PRO A 214 -0.29 5.93 -5.88
CA PRO A 214 -1.52 6.60 -6.28
C PRO A 214 -1.98 6.23 -7.70
N GLY A 215 -1.04 5.88 -8.60
CA GLY A 215 -1.36 5.40 -9.94
C GLY A 215 -2.09 4.06 -9.93
N GLN A 216 -1.63 3.11 -9.11
CA GLN A 216 -2.31 1.83 -8.90
C GLN A 216 -3.70 2.03 -8.29
N LEU A 217 -3.83 2.88 -7.26
CA LEU A 217 -5.13 3.17 -6.65
C LEU A 217 -6.14 3.70 -7.68
N ARG A 218 -5.73 4.71 -8.49
CA ARG A 218 -6.58 5.24 -9.58
C ARG A 218 -6.95 4.16 -10.59
N GLY A 219 -6.00 3.32 -10.96
CA GLY A 219 -6.24 2.22 -11.90
C GLY A 219 -7.20 1.17 -11.37
N ILE A 220 -7.09 0.79 -10.09
CA ILE A 220 -7.97 -0.18 -9.42
C ILE A 220 -9.39 0.38 -9.33
N LEU A 221 -9.56 1.58 -8.81
CA LEU A 221 -10.86 2.22 -8.62
C LEU A 221 -11.48 2.77 -9.91
N ARG A 222 -10.73 2.77 -11.04
CA ARG A 222 -11.13 3.41 -12.31
C ARG A 222 -11.53 4.88 -12.12
N ASN A 223 -10.97 5.54 -11.13
CA ASN A 223 -11.25 6.91 -10.75
C ASN A 223 -9.98 7.76 -10.83
N ARG A 224 -10.05 8.94 -11.46
CA ARG A 224 -8.94 9.88 -11.54
C ARG A 224 -8.67 10.58 -10.21
N ASN A 225 -9.71 10.75 -9.39
CA ASN A 225 -9.66 11.45 -8.11
C ASN A 225 -10.21 10.55 -6.98
N PRO A 226 -9.53 9.46 -6.64
CA PRO A 226 -10.04 8.49 -5.68
C PRO A 226 -10.11 9.00 -4.23
N LEU A 227 -9.57 10.18 -3.97
CA LEU A 227 -9.57 10.81 -2.63
C LEU A 227 -10.50 12.02 -2.54
N SER A 228 -11.32 12.26 -3.56
CA SER A 228 -12.32 13.35 -3.59
C SER A 228 -13.66 12.91 -3.06
#